data_a90851e449baef77262e6c20876a0ab2
#
_entry.id   a90851e449baef77262e6c20876a0ab2
#
_cell.length_a   1.000
_cell.length_b   1.000
_cell.length_c   1.000
_cell.angle_alpha   90.00
_cell.angle_beta   90.00
_cell.angle_gamma   90.00
#
_symmetry.space_group_name_H-M   'P 1'
#
loop_
_entity.id
_entity.type
_entity.pdbx_description
1 polymer ?
#
loop_
_entity_poly.entity_id
_entity_poly.type
_entity_poly.pdbx_seq_one_letter_code
_entity_poly.pdbx_strand_id
1 'polypeptide(L)'
;CIRDSLWISSMEDSAIREGFSDLCPGADYEALYQSALCRQKADWLVGINATRLFSVLYHRTLNVGRVQTPTLAMLAERDAKITLFHKEKYHLLRLTLDGTEAVSEKFTDPTEAEQAAVMCKGAAVTCTSVTKEQKKEQPPKLYDLTTLQREANRLFGYTAKQTLDYAQSLYEKKLLTYPRTDSRYLTSDMAETASCVIHLAAKVPPFDGISNFFPLVEAMSSDKDVSDHHAIIPTMEIEKADIKALPLGERNLFLLVCCKLLCASAEPYVYEAVTVTFDCGGHSFTAKGKRILSEGWREIDHIFRTSLKEKPVDGDGGTLPD
;
A
#
# COMPACT_ATOMS: atom_id res chain seq x y z
N CYS A 1 21.96 -27.61 26.55
CA CYS A 1 21.91 -26.17 26.24
C CYS A 1 20.50 -25.68 26.53
N ILE A 2 20.36 -24.75 27.47
CA ILE A 2 19.11 -24.03 27.70
C ILE A 2 18.96 -23.11 26.50
N ARG A 3 17.89 -23.29 25.72
CA ARG A 3 17.55 -22.43 24.60
C ARG A 3 16.26 -21.70 24.97
N ASP A 4 16.44 -20.53 25.56
CA ASP A 4 15.33 -19.64 25.80
C ASP A 4 15.19 -18.73 24.57
N SER A 5 13.98 -18.41 24.20
CA SER A 5 13.70 -17.53 23.07
C SER A 5 13.21 -16.18 23.58
N LEU A 6 13.84 -15.13 23.08
CA LEU A 6 13.45 -13.74 23.32
C LEU A 6 12.72 -13.21 22.09
N TRP A 7 11.49 -12.77 22.29
CA TRP A 7 10.66 -12.15 21.24
C TRP A 7 10.47 -10.67 21.57
N ILE A 8 11.02 -9.82 20.72
CA ILE A 8 10.88 -8.36 20.86
C ILE A 8 10.52 -7.74 19.53
N SER A 9 9.65 -6.74 19.53
CA SER A 9 9.22 -6.01 18.32
C SER A 9 9.95 -4.68 18.16
N SER A 10 10.71 -4.23 19.16
CA SER A 10 11.57 -3.06 19.08
C SER A 10 12.89 -3.30 19.82
N MET A 11 13.90 -2.46 19.54
CA MET A 11 15.21 -2.47 20.22
C MET A 11 15.28 -1.41 21.32
N GLU A 12 14.16 -0.87 21.76
CA GLU A 12 14.11 0.04 22.90
C GLU A 12 14.49 -0.67 24.19
N ASP A 13 15.13 0.06 25.10
CA ASP A 13 15.63 -0.51 26.35
C ASP A 13 14.49 -1.09 27.23
N SER A 14 13.31 -0.48 27.19
CA SER A 14 12.10 -0.98 27.85
C SER A 14 11.66 -2.33 27.30
N ALA A 15 11.51 -2.45 25.98
CA ALA A 15 11.11 -3.68 25.31
C ALA A 15 12.10 -4.83 25.54
N ILE A 16 13.40 -4.53 25.54
CA ILE A 16 14.44 -5.52 25.84
C ILE A 16 14.33 -6.01 27.29
N ARG A 17 14.16 -5.11 28.27
CA ARG A 17 14.05 -5.48 29.69
C ARG A 17 12.80 -6.32 29.95
N GLU A 18 11.67 -5.92 29.36
CA GLU A 18 10.43 -6.65 29.48
C GLU A 18 10.54 -8.05 28.86
N GLY A 19 11.08 -8.18 27.63
CA GLY A 19 11.31 -9.46 27.00
C GLY A 19 12.22 -10.40 27.79
N PHE A 20 13.27 -9.87 28.46
CA PHE A 20 14.10 -10.67 29.38
C PHE A 20 13.37 -11.09 30.65
N SER A 21 12.34 -10.35 31.06
CA SER A 21 11.51 -10.71 32.23
C SER A 21 10.49 -11.80 31.89
N ASP A 22 10.17 -11.96 30.60
CA ASP A 22 9.14 -12.88 30.10
C ASP A 22 9.73 -14.02 29.22
N LEU A 23 10.90 -14.51 29.59
CA LEU A 23 11.53 -15.62 28.90
C LEU A 23 10.77 -16.93 29.13
N CYS A 24 10.40 -17.60 28.02
CA CYS A 24 9.73 -18.88 28.05
C CYS A 24 10.72 -20.04 27.92
N PRO A 25 10.44 -21.20 28.58
CA PRO A 25 11.29 -22.39 28.47
C PRO A 25 11.41 -22.85 27.03
N GLY A 26 12.63 -23.13 26.55
CA GLY A 26 12.84 -23.60 25.17
C GLY A 26 12.12 -24.92 24.82
N ALA A 27 11.76 -25.71 25.84
CA ALA A 27 11.00 -26.95 25.66
C ALA A 27 9.59 -26.70 25.08
N ASP A 28 8.98 -25.55 25.37
CA ASP A 28 7.64 -25.18 24.87
C ASP A 28 7.63 -24.91 23.35
N TYR A 29 8.83 -24.68 22.79
CA TYR A 29 9.03 -24.39 21.36
C TYR A 29 9.55 -25.58 20.55
N GLU A 30 9.60 -26.78 21.11
CA GLU A 30 10.10 -27.98 20.41
C GLU A 30 9.30 -28.26 19.12
N ALA A 31 7.98 -28.11 19.14
CA ALA A 31 7.13 -28.32 17.96
C ALA A 31 7.46 -27.30 16.84
N LEU A 32 7.73 -26.05 17.20
CA LEU A 32 8.13 -24.98 16.25
C LEU A 32 9.50 -25.30 15.66
N TYR A 33 10.47 -25.75 16.48
CA TYR A 33 11.78 -26.17 16.01
C TYR A 33 11.70 -27.34 15.03
N GLN A 34 10.90 -28.37 15.34
CA GLN A 34 10.70 -29.51 14.45
C GLN A 34 10.03 -29.10 13.12
N SER A 35 9.08 -28.20 13.16
CA SER A 35 8.45 -27.62 11.95
C SER A 35 9.50 -26.91 11.08
N ALA A 36 10.34 -26.07 11.67
CA ALA A 36 11.42 -25.39 10.96
C ALA A 36 12.43 -26.35 10.34
N LEU A 37 12.81 -27.41 11.10
CA LEU A 37 13.72 -28.45 10.64
C LEU A 37 13.12 -29.27 9.47
N CYS A 38 11.85 -29.64 9.56
CA CYS A 38 11.13 -30.33 8.48
C CYS A 38 11.11 -29.47 7.20
N ARG A 39 10.78 -28.18 7.33
CA ARG A 39 10.81 -27.24 6.21
C ARG A 39 12.19 -27.13 5.57
N GLN A 40 13.23 -26.98 6.37
CA GLN A 40 14.61 -26.91 5.89
C GLN A 40 15.03 -28.16 5.13
N LYS A 41 14.71 -29.35 5.67
CA LYS A 41 15.02 -30.65 5.03
C LYS A 41 14.25 -30.82 3.71
N ALA A 42 12.96 -30.48 3.69
CA ALA A 42 12.14 -30.56 2.49
C ALA A 42 12.63 -29.62 1.38
N ASP A 43 12.94 -28.38 1.73
CA ASP A 43 13.49 -27.37 0.79
C ASP A 43 14.82 -27.85 0.20
N TRP A 44 15.71 -28.44 1.05
CA TRP A 44 16.98 -28.97 0.59
C TRP A 44 16.81 -30.20 -0.32
N LEU A 45 16.01 -31.18 0.08
CA LEU A 45 15.80 -32.41 -0.70
C LEU A 45 15.17 -32.12 -2.07
N VAL A 46 14.10 -31.32 -2.09
CA VAL A 46 13.41 -30.98 -3.35
C VAL A 46 14.32 -30.10 -4.21
N GLY A 47 14.91 -29.06 -3.62
CA GLY A 47 15.75 -28.11 -4.34
C GLY A 47 16.95 -28.74 -5.01
N ILE A 48 17.73 -29.58 -4.26
CA ILE A 48 18.95 -30.20 -4.81
C ILE A 48 18.62 -31.25 -5.89
N ASN A 49 17.64 -32.14 -5.63
CA ASN A 49 17.31 -33.20 -6.58
C ASN A 49 16.68 -32.65 -7.86
N ALA A 50 15.73 -31.72 -7.76
CA ALA A 50 15.13 -31.09 -8.92
C ALA A 50 16.16 -30.24 -9.72
N THR A 51 17.00 -29.46 -9.04
CA THR A 51 18.08 -28.70 -9.69
C THR A 51 19.00 -29.62 -10.49
N ARG A 52 19.44 -30.72 -9.89
CA ARG A 52 20.31 -31.72 -10.59
C ARG A 52 19.60 -32.36 -11.76
N LEU A 53 18.36 -32.83 -11.57
CA LEU A 53 17.57 -33.46 -12.62
C LEU A 53 17.42 -32.53 -13.85
N PHE A 54 16.91 -31.32 -13.63
CA PHE A 54 16.67 -30.40 -14.74
C PHE A 54 18.00 -29.88 -15.35
N SER A 55 19.06 -29.69 -14.55
CA SER A 55 20.35 -29.29 -15.08
C SER A 55 20.97 -30.35 -15.97
N VAL A 56 20.79 -31.63 -15.66
CA VAL A 56 21.24 -32.75 -16.51
C VAL A 56 20.38 -32.86 -17.77
N LEU A 57 19.05 -32.82 -17.65
CA LEU A 57 18.13 -32.96 -18.78
C LEU A 57 18.31 -31.84 -19.83
N TYR A 58 18.58 -30.63 -19.37
CA TYR A 58 18.68 -29.46 -20.26
C TYR A 58 20.14 -29.02 -20.54
N HIS A 59 21.13 -29.76 -20.04
CA HIS A 59 22.57 -29.50 -20.23
C HIS A 59 23.00 -28.08 -19.80
N ARG A 60 22.37 -27.51 -18.80
CA ARG A 60 22.70 -26.20 -18.23
C ARG A 60 22.21 -26.10 -16.78
N THR A 61 22.83 -25.22 -15.99
CA THR A 61 22.40 -25.02 -14.62
C THR A 61 21.00 -24.40 -14.56
N LEU A 62 20.05 -25.15 -13.99
CA LEU A 62 18.68 -24.71 -13.76
C LEU A 62 18.36 -24.87 -12.27
N ASN A 63 18.37 -23.76 -11.56
CA ASN A 63 18.08 -23.75 -10.13
C ASN A 63 16.57 -23.90 -9.88
N VAL A 64 16.22 -24.86 -9.02
CA VAL A 64 14.85 -25.07 -8.56
C VAL A 64 14.76 -24.75 -7.08
N GLY A 65 13.76 -24.00 -6.69
CA GLY A 65 13.54 -23.64 -5.29
C GLY A 65 12.09 -23.31 -5.01
N ARG A 66 11.71 -23.52 -3.77
CA ARG A 66 10.32 -23.39 -3.29
C ARG A 66 9.69 -22.01 -3.55
N VAL A 67 10.47 -20.95 -3.52
CA VAL A 67 9.99 -19.59 -3.75
C VAL A 67 10.29 -19.13 -5.17
N GLN A 68 11.55 -19.28 -5.62
CA GLN A 68 11.98 -18.76 -6.92
C GLN A 68 11.26 -19.40 -8.11
N THR A 69 11.01 -20.73 -8.08
CA THR A 69 10.39 -21.43 -9.20
C THR A 69 8.91 -21.07 -9.38
N PRO A 70 8.05 -21.08 -8.34
CA PRO A 70 6.69 -20.59 -8.46
C PRO A 70 6.60 -19.11 -8.87
N THR A 71 7.50 -18.27 -8.34
CA THR A 71 7.54 -16.85 -8.70
C THR A 71 7.86 -16.69 -10.20
N LEU A 72 8.86 -17.42 -10.71
CA LEU A 72 9.19 -17.42 -12.13
C LEU A 72 8.02 -17.93 -12.98
N ALA A 73 7.32 -18.99 -12.54
CA ALA A 73 6.15 -19.50 -13.25
C ALA A 73 5.04 -18.45 -13.36
N MET A 74 4.74 -17.73 -12.27
CA MET A 74 3.76 -16.64 -12.27
C MET A 74 4.16 -15.50 -13.22
N LEU A 75 5.44 -15.14 -13.27
CA LEU A 75 5.97 -14.12 -14.19
C LEU A 75 5.85 -14.58 -15.63
N ALA A 76 6.24 -15.82 -15.93
CA ALA A 76 6.13 -16.40 -17.28
C ALA A 76 4.68 -16.49 -17.77
N GLU A 77 3.75 -16.89 -16.88
CA GLU A 77 2.32 -16.89 -17.19
C GLU A 77 1.81 -15.47 -17.48
N ARG A 78 2.23 -14.48 -16.70
CA ARG A 78 1.86 -13.09 -16.92
C ARG A 78 2.40 -12.56 -18.24
N ASP A 79 3.66 -12.87 -18.55
CA ASP A 79 4.30 -12.48 -19.80
C ASP A 79 3.60 -13.11 -21.02
N ALA A 80 3.24 -14.39 -20.93
CA ALA A 80 2.44 -15.06 -21.94
C ALA A 80 1.08 -14.38 -22.18
N LYS A 81 0.37 -14.00 -21.11
CA LYS A 81 -0.89 -13.25 -21.22
C LYS A 81 -0.72 -11.90 -21.87
N ILE A 82 0.39 -11.20 -21.61
CA ILE A 82 0.71 -9.92 -22.25
C ILE A 82 1.02 -10.13 -23.73
N THR A 83 1.82 -11.14 -24.08
CA THR A 83 2.21 -11.46 -25.46
C THR A 83 1.02 -11.90 -26.32
N LEU A 84 0.09 -12.65 -25.72
CA LEU A 84 -1.13 -13.13 -26.37
C LEU A 84 -2.28 -12.12 -26.34
N PHE A 85 -2.04 -10.92 -25.82
CA PHE A 85 -3.09 -9.92 -25.70
C PHE A 85 -3.50 -9.38 -27.08
N HIS A 86 -4.76 -9.58 -27.43
CA HIS A 86 -5.35 -9.01 -28.63
C HIS A 86 -5.96 -7.65 -28.32
N LYS A 87 -5.53 -6.63 -29.07
CA LYS A 87 -6.05 -5.27 -28.95
C LYS A 87 -7.41 -5.18 -29.64
N GLU A 88 -8.42 -4.82 -28.88
CA GLU A 88 -9.75 -4.49 -29.41
C GLU A 88 -9.89 -2.97 -29.50
N LYS A 89 -10.32 -2.47 -30.65
CA LYS A 89 -10.63 -1.07 -30.85
C LYS A 89 -12.08 -0.81 -30.52
N TYR A 90 -12.33 0.29 -29.86
CA TYR A 90 -13.67 0.81 -29.64
C TYR A 90 -13.67 2.32 -29.85
N HIS A 91 -14.83 2.87 -30.10
CA HIS A 91 -15.04 4.29 -30.33
C HIS A 91 -15.92 4.85 -29.21
N LEU A 92 -15.64 6.08 -28.80
CA LEU A 92 -16.41 6.82 -27.81
C LEU A 92 -16.77 8.17 -28.40
N LEU A 93 -17.98 8.61 -28.19
CA LEU A 93 -18.39 9.99 -28.45
C LEU A 93 -18.18 10.81 -27.19
N ARG A 94 -17.67 12.01 -27.35
CA ARG A 94 -17.47 12.96 -26.26
C ARG A 94 -18.41 14.17 -26.51
N LEU A 95 -19.22 14.43 -25.52
CA LEU A 95 -20.14 15.56 -25.49
C LEU A 95 -19.54 16.63 -24.56
N THR A 96 -19.35 17.83 -25.07
CA THR A 96 -18.81 18.96 -24.28
C THR A 96 -19.93 19.97 -24.04
N LEU A 97 -20.24 20.25 -22.79
CA LEU A 97 -21.27 21.16 -22.32
C LEU A 97 -20.69 22.08 -21.27
N ASP A 98 -20.61 23.38 -21.51
CA ASP A 98 -20.21 24.43 -20.54
C ASP A 98 -19.07 24.03 -19.58
N GLY A 99 -18.01 23.42 -20.15
CA GLY A 99 -16.84 22.98 -19.38
C GLY A 99 -16.97 21.58 -18.76
N THR A 100 -18.11 20.91 -18.94
CA THR A 100 -18.31 19.51 -18.51
C THR A 100 -18.17 18.58 -19.72
N GLU A 101 -17.44 17.47 -19.55
CA GLU A 101 -17.33 16.43 -20.55
C GLU A 101 -18.16 15.20 -20.13
N ALA A 102 -19.03 14.75 -21.04
CA ALA A 102 -19.76 13.49 -20.91
C ALA A 102 -19.35 12.53 -22.01
N VAL A 103 -19.29 11.25 -21.70
CA VAL A 103 -18.82 10.19 -22.60
C VAL A 103 -19.94 9.20 -22.87
N SER A 104 -20.09 8.78 -24.12
CA SER A 104 -21.08 7.76 -24.54
C SER A 104 -20.67 6.37 -24.06
N GLU A 105 -21.54 5.40 -24.29
CA GLU A 105 -21.18 3.98 -24.27
C GLU A 105 -20.18 3.66 -25.38
N LYS A 106 -19.55 2.49 -25.26
CA LYS A 106 -18.53 2.03 -26.22
C LYS A 106 -19.22 1.50 -27.49
N PHE A 107 -18.80 2.00 -28.64
CA PHE A 107 -19.16 1.45 -29.94
C PHE A 107 -18.00 0.54 -30.41
N THR A 108 -18.32 -0.67 -30.82
CA THR A 108 -17.36 -1.60 -31.44
C THR A 108 -17.26 -1.39 -32.95
N ASP A 109 -18.33 -0.94 -33.58
CA ASP A 109 -18.37 -0.60 -35.00
C ASP A 109 -18.14 0.91 -35.19
N PRO A 110 -17.16 1.32 -36.00
CA PRO A 110 -16.92 2.72 -36.32
C PRO A 110 -18.11 3.37 -37.06
N THR A 111 -18.85 2.61 -37.85
CA THR A 111 -20.01 3.11 -38.62
C THR A 111 -21.14 3.52 -37.70
N GLU A 112 -21.43 2.73 -36.66
CA GLU A 112 -22.41 3.06 -35.63
C GLU A 112 -22.00 4.31 -34.85
N ALA A 113 -20.70 4.45 -34.52
CA ALA A 113 -20.19 5.62 -33.82
C ALA A 113 -20.35 6.90 -34.71
N GLU A 114 -20.06 6.82 -36.00
CA GLU A 114 -20.19 7.92 -36.93
C GLU A 114 -21.68 8.34 -37.11
N GLN A 115 -22.59 7.38 -37.24
CA GLN A 115 -24.03 7.65 -37.31
C GLN A 115 -24.55 8.32 -36.04
N ALA A 116 -24.17 7.81 -34.87
CA ALA A 116 -24.50 8.40 -33.59
C ALA A 116 -23.96 9.85 -33.47
N ALA A 117 -22.73 10.09 -33.94
CA ALA A 117 -22.16 11.43 -33.95
C ALA A 117 -22.94 12.41 -34.83
N VAL A 118 -23.40 11.96 -35.99
CA VAL A 118 -24.26 12.77 -36.91
C VAL A 118 -25.59 13.07 -36.24
N MET A 119 -26.23 12.11 -35.59
CA MET A 119 -27.51 12.30 -34.89
C MET A 119 -27.39 13.26 -33.69
N CYS A 120 -26.29 13.25 -33.00
CA CYS A 120 -26.00 14.14 -31.85
C CYS A 120 -25.65 15.57 -32.29
N LYS A 121 -25.17 15.76 -33.51
CA LYS A 121 -24.67 17.07 -33.97
C LYS A 121 -25.81 18.06 -34.12
N GLY A 122 -25.83 19.06 -33.23
CA GLY A 122 -26.91 20.11 -33.22
C GLY A 122 -28.23 19.65 -32.57
N ALA A 123 -28.29 18.43 -32.04
CA ALA A 123 -29.42 17.96 -31.27
C ALA A 123 -29.47 18.62 -29.88
N ALA A 124 -30.67 18.74 -29.32
CA ALA A 124 -30.83 19.18 -27.94
C ALA A 124 -30.26 18.13 -26.97
N VAL A 125 -29.60 18.61 -25.93
CA VAL A 125 -29.08 17.76 -24.86
C VAL A 125 -30.02 17.87 -23.65
N THR A 126 -30.52 16.75 -23.18
CA THR A 126 -31.41 16.68 -22.03
C THR A 126 -30.77 15.92 -20.89
N CYS A 127 -30.71 16.51 -19.70
CA CYS A 127 -30.28 15.79 -18.49
C CYS A 127 -31.43 14.83 -18.08
N THR A 128 -31.14 13.54 -18.12
CA THR A 128 -32.12 12.49 -17.80
C THR A 128 -32.06 12.03 -16.36
N SER A 129 -30.85 12.08 -15.74
CA SER A 129 -30.72 11.75 -14.35
C SER A 129 -29.49 12.40 -13.72
N VAL A 130 -29.57 12.71 -12.40
CA VAL A 130 -28.47 13.13 -11.55
C VAL A 130 -28.47 12.23 -10.33
N THR A 131 -27.42 11.45 -10.17
CA THR A 131 -27.24 10.58 -9.02
C THR A 131 -26.12 11.10 -8.16
N LYS A 132 -26.39 11.29 -6.86
CA LYS A 132 -25.42 11.71 -5.86
C LYS A 132 -25.26 10.60 -4.83
N GLU A 133 -24.04 10.16 -4.59
CA GLU A 133 -23.73 9.08 -3.65
C GLU A 133 -22.56 9.51 -2.77
N GLN A 134 -22.79 9.55 -1.45
CA GLN A 134 -21.68 9.79 -0.52
C GLN A 134 -20.82 8.54 -0.40
N LYS A 135 -19.54 8.67 -0.71
CA LYS A 135 -18.53 7.61 -0.61
C LYS A 135 -17.52 7.94 0.48
N LYS A 136 -17.12 6.89 1.18
CA LYS A 136 -16.16 6.96 2.28
C LYS A 136 -15.01 6.00 2.00
N GLU A 137 -13.80 6.55 1.84
CA GLU A 137 -12.58 5.75 1.75
C GLU A 137 -11.92 5.66 3.11
N GLN A 138 -11.77 4.45 3.59
CA GLN A 138 -11.11 4.20 4.87
C GLN A 138 -9.62 4.56 4.80
N PRO A 139 -9.02 4.96 5.92
CA PRO A 139 -7.58 5.13 6.05
C PRO A 139 -6.81 3.88 5.60
N PRO A 140 -5.60 4.04 5.05
CA PRO A 140 -4.78 2.90 4.70
C PRO A 140 -4.32 2.15 5.95
N LYS A 141 -4.17 0.84 5.86
CA LYS A 141 -3.54 0.05 6.94
C LYS A 141 -2.05 0.39 7.05
N LEU A 142 -1.46 0.10 8.22
CA LEU A 142 -0.03 0.21 8.45
C LEU A 142 0.79 -0.66 7.50
N TYR A 143 2.11 -0.55 7.55
CA TYR A 143 3.01 -1.35 6.72
C TYR A 143 3.35 -2.70 7.36
N ASP A 144 3.23 -3.76 6.56
CA ASP A 144 4.08 -4.93 6.59
C ASP A 144 5.32 -4.71 5.71
N LEU A 145 6.28 -5.64 5.72
CA LEU A 145 7.48 -5.52 4.90
C LEU A 145 7.16 -5.43 3.40
N THR A 146 6.26 -6.26 2.91
CA THR A 146 5.93 -6.35 1.48
C THR A 146 5.29 -5.07 0.97
N THR A 147 4.34 -4.51 1.70
CA THR A 147 3.68 -3.26 1.31
C THR A 147 4.63 -2.06 1.41
N LEU A 148 5.53 -2.04 2.42
CA LEU A 148 6.59 -1.04 2.52
C LEU A 148 7.53 -1.09 1.31
N GLN A 149 7.99 -2.29 0.93
CA GLN A 149 8.85 -2.48 -0.25
C GLN A 149 8.19 -2.01 -1.54
N ARG A 150 6.91 -2.33 -1.73
CA ARG A 150 6.15 -1.91 -2.92
C ARG A 150 6.01 -0.40 -3.00
N GLU A 151 5.69 0.26 -1.89
CA GLU A 151 5.50 1.70 -1.88
C GLU A 151 6.83 2.46 -1.97
N ALA A 152 7.89 1.99 -1.31
CA ALA A 152 9.24 2.53 -1.44
C ALA A 152 9.80 2.39 -2.87
N ASN A 153 9.51 1.27 -3.54
CA ASN A 153 9.87 1.11 -4.95
C ASN A 153 9.12 2.11 -5.84
N ARG A 154 7.81 2.26 -5.64
CA ARG A 154 6.98 3.18 -6.42
C ARG A 154 7.39 4.65 -6.25
N LEU A 155 7.74 5.08 -5.03
CA LEU A 155 8.05 6.47 -4.73
C LEU A 155 9.52 6.83 -4.96
N PHE A 156 10.42 5.92 -4.64
CA PHE A 156 11.86 6.19 -4.60
C PHE A 156 12.68 5.31 -5.55
N GLY A 157 12.06 4.33 -6.22
CA GLY A 157 12.77 3.36 -7.06
C GLY A 157 13.63 2.36 -6.28
N TYR A 158 13.46 2.24 -4.95
CA TYR A 158 14.25 1.31 -4.15
C TYR A 158 13.89 -0.14 -4.46
N THR A 159 14.91 -0.99 -4.56
CA THR A 159 14.70 -2.44 -4.65
C THR A 159 14.17 -2.98 -3.31
N ALA A 160 13.55 -4.16 -3.35
CA ALA A 160 13.09 -4.83 -2.14
C ALA A 160 14.23 -5.04 -1.12
N LYS A 161 15.44 -5.38 -1.61
CA LYS A 161 16.63 -5.53 -0.77
C LYS A 161 17.04 -4.20 -0.13
N GLN A 162 17.17 -3.13 -0.90
CA GLN A 162 17.53 -1.81 -0.36
C GLN A 162 16.53 -1.34 0.69
N THR A 163 15.23 -1.52 0.45
CA THR A 163 14.19 -1.17 1.42
C THR A 163 14.35 -1.95 2.72
N LEU A 164 14.62 -3.26 2.63
CA LEU A 164 14.87 -4.08 3.81
C LEU A 164 16.15 -3.65 4.55
N ASP A 165 17.23 -3.38 3.82
CA ASP A 165 18.50 -2.96 4.41
C ASP A 165 18.35 -1.62 5.16
N TYR A 166 17.61 -0.65 4.58
CA TYR A 166 17.31 0.63 5.26
C TYR A 166 16.39 0.43 6.47
N ALA A 167 15.34 -0.38 6.35
CA ALA A 167 14.44 -0.68 7.46
C ALA A 167 15.17 -1.39 8.61
N GLN A 168 16.08 -2.32 8.29
CA GLN A 168 16.91 -3.01 9.26
C GLN A 168 17.85 -2.04 9.97
N SER A 169 18.52 -1.13 9.25
CA SER A 169 19.37 -0.10 9.84
C SER A 169 18.59 0.83 10.77
N LEU A 170 17.38 1.25 10.36
CA LEU A 170 16.51 2.07 11.21
C LEU A 170 16.03 1.33 12.47
N TYR A 171 15.77 0.03 12.36
CA TYR A 171 15.46 -0.83 13.51
C TYR A 171 16.65 -0.92 14.48
N GLU A 172 17.86 -1.15 13.98
CA GLU A 172 19.09 -1.20 14.80
C GLU A 172 19.42 0.15 15.44
N LYS A 173 19.03 1.25 14.80
CA LYS A 173 19.06 2.61 15.36
C LYS A 173 17.90 2.90 16.32
N LYS A 174 17.07 1.93 16.60
CA LYS A 174 15.87 2.01 17.45
C LYS A 174 14.78 2.97 16.94
N LEU A 175 14.83 3.38 15.68
CA LEU A 175 13.87 4.34 15.11
C LEU A 175 12.62 3.69 14.52
N LEU A 176 12.69 2.42 14.14
CA LEU A 176 11.56 1.61 13.66
C LEU A 176 11.42 0.34 14.48
N THR A 177 10.22 -0.21 14.50
CA THR A 177 9.94 -1.57 15.00
C THR A 177 10.46 -2.62 14.03
N TYR A 178 10.43 -3.90 14.41
CA TYR A 178 11.00 -5.01 13.64
C TYR A 178 10.42 -5.08 12.21
N PRO A 179 11.28 -5.00 11.18
CA PRO A 179 10.80 -4.81 9.82
C PRO A 179 10.30 -6.09 9.12
N ARG A 180 10.66 -7.28 9.62
CA ARG A 180 10.24 -8.55 9.00
C ARG A 180 8.93 -9.04 9.60
N THR A 181 7.87 -8.31 9.37
CA THR A 181 6.52 -8.65 9.80
C THR A 181 5.59 -8.76 8.59
N ASP A 182 4.58 -9.59 8.72
CA ASP A 182 3.46 -9.73 7.78
C ASP A 182 2.18 -9.06 8.30
N SER A 183 2.20 -8.57 9.55
CA SER A 183 1.08 -7.85 10.13
C SER A 183 1.03 -6.39 9.66
N ARG A 184 -0.19 -5.89 9.52
CA ARG A 184 -0.52 -4.50 9.20
C ARG A 184 -1.33 -3.82 10.29
N TYR A 185 -1.28 -4.39 11.51
CA TYR A 185 -2.01 -3.94 12.68
C TYR A 185 -1.10 -3.88 13.90
N LEU A 186 -1.55 -3.14 14.90
CA LEU A 186 -0.97 -3.13 16.23
C LEU A 186 -1.78 -4.04 17.15
N THR A 187 -1.21 -4.41 18.29
CA THR A 187 -1.94 -5.06 19.38
C THR A 187 -2.68 -4.03 20.22
N SER A 188 -3.72 -4.44 20.91
CA SER A 188 -4.57 -3.52 21.69
C SER A 188 -3.82 -2.87 22.86
N ASP A 189 -2.84 -3.55 23.45
CA ASP A 189 -1.97 -3.05 24.53
C ASP A 189 -1.03 -1.92 24.08
N MET A 190 -0.79 -1.77 22.77
CA MET A 190 0.03 -0.69 22.23
C MET A 190 -0.69 0.64 22.05
N ALA A 191 -1.97 0.75 22.38
CA ALA A 191 -2.77 1.94 22.07
C ALA A 191 -2.19 3.25 22.64
N GLU A 192 -1.72 3.23 23.88
CA GLU A 192 -1.12 4.39 24.53
C GLU A 192 0.22 4.77 23.90
N THR A 193 1.11 3.79 23.70
CA THR A 193 2.41 3.99 23.04
C THR A 193 2.23 4.49 21.59
N ALA A 194 1.29 3.91 20.85
CA ALA A 194 0.99 4.35 19.49
C ALA A 194 0.50 5.80 19.44
N SER A 195 -0.37 6.20 20.39
CA SER A 195 -0.81 7.59 20.49
C SER A 195 0.36 8.56 20.71
N CYS A 196 1.28 8.23 21.61
CA CYS A 196 2.48 9.04 21.85
C CYS A 196 3.36 9.14 20.57
N VAL A 197 3.63 8.01 19.91
CA VAL A 197 4.44 7.97 18.70
C VAL A 197 3.80 8.76 17.55
N ILE A 198 2.47 8.71 17.41
CA ILE A 198 1.72 9.50 16.42
C ILE A 198 1.95 11.01 16.66
N HIS A 199 1.85 11.46 17.91
CA HIS A 199 2.07 12.87 18.22
C HIS A 199 3.53 13.31 17.99
N LEU A 200 4.50 12.42 18.19
CA LEU A 200 5.88 12.68 17.86
C LEU A 200 6.11 12.73 16.35
N ALA A 201 5.54 11.78 15.60
CA ALA A 201 5.63 11.74 14.15
C ALA A 201 5.00 12.98 13.48
N ALA A 202 3.91 13.50 14.04
CA ALA A 202 3.27 14.72 13.58
C ALA A 202 4.14 15.99 13.74
N LYS A 203 5.16 15.95 14.60
CA LYS A 203 6.12 17.06 14.77
C LYS A 203 7.32 17.01 13.81
N VAL A 204 7.47 15.88 13.11
CA VAL A 204 8.59 15.71 12.15
C VAL A 204 8.23 16.38 10.81
N PRO A 205 9.07 17.29 10.27
CA PRO A 205 8.84 17.81 8.93
C PRO A 205 8.79 16.69 7.88
N PRO A 206 7.85 16.69 6.93
CA PRO A 206 6.96 17.82 6.56
C PRO A 206 5.60 17.84 7.29
N PHE A 207 5.38 17.04 8.34
CA PHE A 207 4.08 16.87 9.01
C PHE A 207 3.83 17.91 10.12
N ASP A 208 4.82 18.71 10.48
CA ASP A 208 4.79 19.72 11.56
C ASP A 208 3.77 20.86 11.37
N GLY A 209 3.17 20.95 10.17
CA GLY A 209 2.07 21.85 9.86
C GLY A 209 0.66 21.29 10.06
N ILE A 210 0.53 20.00 10.43
CA ILE A 210 -0.79 19.38 10.63
C ILE A 210 -1.41 19.90 11.93
N SER A 211 -2.48 20.69 11.81
CA SER A 211 -3.21 21.23 12.96
C SER A 211 -4.47 20.40 13.25
N ASN A 212 -4.84 20.32 14.53
CA ASN A 212 -6.08 19.67 14.99
C ASN A 212 -6.19 18.17 14.63
N PHE A 213 -5.08 17.46 14.72
CA PHE A 213 -5.03 16.04 14.47
C PHE A 213 -5.40 15.23 15.72
N PHE A 214 -6.51 14.49 15.65
CA PHE A 214 -6.97 13.58 16.69
C PHE A 214 -6.83 12.13 16.20
N PRO A 215 -5.84 11.36 16.68
CA PRO A 215 -5.58 10.03 16.16
C PRO A 215 -6.64 9.01 16.58
N LEU A 216 -7.11 8.22 15.62
CA LEU A 216 -8.01 7.10 15.80
C LEU A 216 -7.21 5.79 15.95
N VAL A 217 -6.61 5.58 17.10
CA VAL A 217 -5.68 4.45 17.33
C VAL A 217 -6.38 3.09 17.24
N GLU A 218 -7.62 3.00 17.73
CA GLU A 218 -8.40 1.75 17.71
C GLU A 218 -8.59 1.17 16.30
N ALA A 219 -8.66 2.04 15.27
CA ALA A 219 -8.82 1.61 13.89
C ALA A 219 -7.59 0.84 13.34
N MET A 220 -6.44 0.96 13.99
CA MET A 220 -5.19 0.30 13.61
C MET A 220 -4.89 -0.95 14.45
N SER A 221 -5.72 -1.27 15.45
CA SER A 221 -5.48 -2.37 16.39
C SER A 221 -6.32 -3.59 16.05
N SER A 222 -5.68 -4.77 16.05
CA SER A 222 -6.36 -6.06 15.87
C SER A 222 -5.48 -7.20 16.40
N ASP A 223 -5.78 -7.69 17.59
CA ASP A 223 -5.03 -8.79 18.20
C ASP A 223 -5.11 -10.11 17.39
N LYS A 224 -6.14 -10.25 16.57
CA LYS A 224 -6.34 -11.45 15.72
C LYS A 224 -5.43 -11.45 14.47
N ASP A 225 -5.04 -10.27 14.01
CA ASP A 225 -4.26 -10.07 12.78
C ASP A 225 -2.78 -9.79 13.09
N VAL A 226 -2.36 -9.92 14.34
CA VAL A 226 -0.97 -9.86 14.79
C VAL A 226 -0.56 -11.26 15.24
N SER A 227 0.46 -11.83 14.61
CA SER A 227 1.03 -13.14 14.97
C SER A 227 2.23 -12.93 15.90
N ASP A 228 3.43 -12.92 15.31
CA ASP A 228 4.70 -12.81 16.05
C ASP A 228 5.13 -11.36 16.28
N HIS A 229 4.87 -10.50 15.30
CA HIS A 229 5.24 -9.09 15.32
C HIS A 229 4.11 -8.23 14.76
N HIS A 230 3.89 -7.08 15.37
CA HIS A 230 2.97 -6.06 14.87
C HIS A 230 3.53 -5.33 13.64
N ALA A 231 2.73 -4.44 13.05
CA ALA A 231 3.11 -3.62 11.90
C ALA A 231 4.36 -2.76 12.14
N ILE A 232 5.00 -2.34 11.05
CA ILE A 232 6.16 -1.45 11.10
C ILE A 232 5.70 -0.04 11.42
N ILE A 233 6.15 0.49 12.56
CA ILE A 233 5.89 1.86 13.01
C ILE A 233 7.17 2.50 13.53
N PRO A 234 7.26 3.84 13.65
CA PRO A 234 8.31 4.50 14.38
C PRO A 234 8.25 4.16 15.88
N THR A 235 9.31 4.43 16.60
CA THR A 235 9.41 4.25 18.06
C THR A 235 9.44 5.59 18.80
N MET A 236 9.45 5.56 20.13
CA MET A 236 9.57 6.75 20.97
C MET A 236 10.94 7.45 20.82
N GLU A 237 11.96 6.76 20.28
CA GLU A 237 13.29 7.36 20.06
C GLU A 237 13.31 8.48 19.01
N ILE A 238 12.19 8.66 18.27
CA ILE A 238 11.96 9.82 17.37
C ILE A 238 12.19 11.16 18.08
N GLU A 239 11.86 11.25 19.38
CA GLU A 239 12.01 12.48 20.17
C GLU A 239 13.47 12.94 20.29
N LYS A 240 14.40 11.99 20.33
CA LYS A 240 15.83 12.24 20.53
C LYS A 240 16.63 12.23 19.23
N ALA A 241 16.03 11.76 18.14
CA ALA A 241 16.72 11.52 16.88
C ALA A 241 16.84 12.78 16.02
N ASP A 242 18.03 13.01 15.48
CA ASP A 242 18.21 13.97 14.39
C ASP A 242 17.88 13.30 13.04
N ILE A 243 16.61 13.40 12.63
CA ILE A 243 16.12 12.79 11.38
C ILE A 243 16.83 13.39 10.16
N LYS A 244 17.31 14.67 10.24
CA LYS A 244 18.01 15.33 9.14
C LYS A 244 19.41 14.76 8.93
N ALA A 245 20.03 14.22 9.98
CA ALA A 245 21.35 13.60 9.92
C ALA A 245 21.31 12.18 9.32
N LEU A 246 20.15 11.55 9.17
CA LEU A 246 20.03 10.23 8.55
C LEU A 246 20.46 10.26 7.08
N PRO A 247 21.12 9.18 6.59
CA PRO A 247 21.34 8.97 5.16
C PRO A 247 20.04 9.10 4.36
N LEU A 248 20.12 9.65 3.16
CA LEU A 248 18.93 9.98 2.36
C LEU A 248 17.94 8.82 2.21
N GLY A 249 18.45 7.59 1.93
CA GLY A 249 17.60 6.41 1.76
C GLY A 249 16.86 6.03 3.04
N GLU A 250 17.54 6.06 4.17
CA GLU A 250 16.93 5.80 5.49
C GLU A 250 15.93 6.89 5.88
N ARG A 251 16.28 8.15 5.65
CA ARG A 251 15.40 9.28 5.94
C ARG A 251 14.10 9.20 5.13
N ASN A 252 14.20 8.93 3.83
CA ASN A 252 13.02 8.78 2.96
C ASN A 252 12.12 7.64 3.44
N LEU A 253 12.72 6.50 3.78
CA LEU A 253 11.96 5.34 4.27
C LEU A 253 11.31 5.63 5.63
N PHE A 254 12.03 6.28 6.53
CA PHE A 254 11.52 6.70 7.83
C PHE A 254 10.30 7.64 7.70
N LEU A 255 10.42 8.67 6.87
CA LEU A 255 9.32 9.62 6.61
C LEU A 255 8.12 8.92 5.96
N LEU A 256 8.36 7.94 5.08
CA LEU A 256 7.30 7.14 4.48
C LEU A 256 6.53 6.34 5.54
N VAL A 257 7.23 5.76 6.52
CA VAL A 257 6.59 5.03 7.64
C VAL A 257 5.83 6.00 8.56
N CYS A 258 6.40 7.18 8.86
CA CYS A 258 5.68 8.23 9.60
C CYS A 258 4.40 8.66 8.89
N CYS A 259 4.47 8.94 7.59
CA CYS A 259 3.31 9.27 6.77
C CYS A 259 2.22 8.19 6.87
N LYS A 260 2.61 6.92 6.75
CA LYS A 260 1.66 5.81 6.82
C LYS A 260 0.99 5.72 8.19
N LEU A 261 1.74 5.90 9.28
CA LEU A 261 1.20 5.90 10.63
C LEU A 261 0.17 7.02 10.81
N LEU A 262 0.52 8.25 10.40
CA LEU A 262 -0.37 9.40 10.49
C LEU A 262 -1.63 9.21 9.62
N CYS A 263 -1.47 8.73 8.38
CA CYS A 263 -2.62 8.42 7.52
C CYS A 263 -3.53 7.35 8.13
N ALA A 264 -2.95 6.28 8.67
CA ALA A 264 -3.71 5.15 9.24
C ALA A 264 -4.52 5.54 10.47
N SER A 265 -4.06 6.53 11.22
CA SER A 265 -4.73 7.05 12.41
C SER A 265 -5.66 8.24 12.14
N ALA A 266 -5.77 8.70 10.89
CA ALA A 266 -6.62 9.82 10.52
C ALA A 266 -8.06 9.41 10.20
N GLU A 267 -8.93 10.40 10.07
CA GLU A 267 -10.29 10.18 9.62
C GLU A 267 -10.36 9.72 8.16
N PRO A 268 -11.42 9.03 7.77
CA PRO A 268 -11.67 8.66 6.38
C PRO A 268 -11.79 9.87 5.46
N TYR A 269 -11.37 9.69 4.21
CA TYR A 269 -11.67 10.60 3.12
C TYR A 269 -13.14 10.43 2.70
N VAL A 270 -13.90 11.52 2.70
CA VAL A 270 -15.34 11.50 2.38
C VAL A 270 -15.62 12.42 1.19
N TYR A 271 -16.31 11.91 0.19
CA TYR A 271 -16.70 12.68 -0.97
C TYR A 271 -18.10 12.27 -1.47
N GLU A 272 -18.76 13.18 -2.14
CA GLU A 272 -19.99 12.93 -2.88
C GLU A 272 -19.60 12.62 -4.35
N ALA A 273 -19.87 11.41 -4.81
CA ALA A 273 -19.73 11.03 -6.19
C ALA A 273 -21.00 11.47 -6.95
N VAL A 274 -20.84 12.30 -7.96
CA VAL A 274 -21.93 12.78 -8.79
C VAL A 274 -21.83 12.11 -10.15
N THR A 275 -22.90 11.48 -10.59
CA THR A 275 -23.05 10.92 -11.94
C THR A 275 -24.24 11.59 -12.60
N VAL A 276 -23.98 12.21 -13.74
CA VAL A 276 -25.03 12.85 -14.54
C VAL A 276 -25.14 12.10 -15.86
N THR A 277 -26.36 11.74 -16.20
CA THR A 277 -26.68 11.12 -17.50
C THR A 277 -27.44 12.10 -18.37
N PHE A 278 -26.99 12.23 -19.61
CA PHE A 278 -27.59 13.06 -20.63
C PHE A 278 -28.09 12.18 -21.77
N ASP A 279 -29.18 12.58 -22.39
CA ASP A 279 -29.60 12.10 -23.70
C ASP A 279 -29.31 13.17 -24.76
N CYS A 280 -28.71 12.72 -25.87
CA CYS A 280 -28.49 13.56 -27.04
C CYS A 280 -28.72 12.71 -28.30
N GLY A 281 -29.72 13.08 -29.10
CA GLY A 281 -30.06 12.35 -30.31
C GLY A 281 -30.43 10.88 -30.10
N GLY A 282 -30.96 10.52 -28.92
CA GLY A 282 -31.32 9.15 -28.54
C GLY A 282 -30.15 8.32 -28.02
N HIS A 283 -28.98 8.93 -27.83
CA HIS A 283 -27.80 8.29 -27.27
C HIS A 283 -27.48 8.79 -25.85
N SER A 284 -27.10 7.85 -24.95
CA SER A 284 -26.81 8.15 -23.57
C SER A 284 -25.36 8.57 -23.40
N PHE A 285 -25.15 9.66 -22.65
CA PHE A 285 -23.84 10.18 -22.27
C PHE A 285 -23.72 10.29 -20.73
N THR A 286 -22.61 9.94 -20.18
CA THR A 286 -22.37 9.98 -18.73
C THR A 286 -21.21 10.91 -18.39
N ALA A 287 -21.45 11.88 -17.52
CA ALA A 287 -20.44 12.68 -16.85
C ALA A 287 -20.28 12.21 -15.40
N LYS A 288 -19.04 12.13 -14.92
CA LYS A 288 -18.74 11.76 -13.54
C LYS A 288 -17.85 12.81 -12.91
N GLY A 289 -18.18 13.20 -11.70
CA GLY A 289 -17.41 14.13 -10.91
C GLY A 289 -17.48 13.79 -9.43
N LYS A 290 -16.71 14.50 -8.63
CA LYS A 290 -16.74 14.36 -7.18
C LYS A 290 -16.65 15.70 -6.47
N ARG A 291 -17.37 15.83 -5.37
CA ARG A 291 -17.26 16.95 -4.44
C ARG A 291 -16.65 16.43 -3.14
N ILE A 292 -15.52 16.96 -2.73
CA ILE A 292 -14.86 16.56 -1.49
C ILE A 292 -15.64 17.17 -0.31
N LEU A 293 -15.99 16.32 0.66
CA LEU A 293 -16.67 16.71 1.88
C LEU A 293 -15.70 16.75 3.07
N SER A 294 -14.72 15.83 3.11
CA SER A 294 -13.64 15.79 4.09
C SER A 294 -12.40 15.19 3.47
N GLU A 295 -11.26 15.88 3.57
CA GLU A 295 -9.97 15.41 3.05
C GLU A 295 -9.44 14.20 3.86
N GLY A 296 -9.73 14.14 5.16
CA GLY A 296 -9.30 13.06 6.03
C GLY A 296 -7.82 12.69 5.86
N TRP A 297 -7.52 11.40 5.79
CA TRP A 297 -6.13 10.89 5.65
C TRP A 297 -5.42 11.34 4.36
N ARG A 298 -6.16 11.73 3.32
CA ARG A 298 -5.56 12.16 2.04
C ARG A 298 -4.82 13.49 2.15
N GLU A 299 -5.20 14.37 3.07
CA GLU A 299 -4.47 15.61 3.34
C GLU A 299 -3.02 15.32 3.77
N ILE A 300 -2.83 14.34 4.66
CA ILE A 300 -1.50 13.95 5.15
C ILE A 300 -0.67 13.34 4.03
N ASP A 301 -1.24 12.43 3.24
CA ASP A 301 -0.56 11.84 2.08
C ASP A 301 -0.17 12.91 1.04
N HIS A 302 -1.04 13.89 0.83
CA HIS A 302 -0.76 15.02 -0.07
C HIS A 302 0.41 15.89 0.42
N ILE A 303 0.46 16.23 1.71
CA ILE A 303 1.58 16.97 2.32
C ILE A 303 2.90 16.22 2.07
N PHE A 304 2.92 14.92 2.33
CA PHE A 304 4.11 14.10 2.11
C PHE A 304 4.53 14.07 0.63
N ARG A 305 3.61 13.80 -0.28
CA ARG A 305 3.92 13.75 -1.73
C ARG A 305 4.40 15.09 -2.27
N THR A 306 3.80 16.18 -1.82
CA THR A 306 4.22 17.52 -2.19
C THR A 306 5.65 17.82 -1.72
N SER A 307 6.02 17.33 -0.52
CA SER A 307 7.39 17.46 0.00
C SER A 307 8.43 16.70 -0.83
N LEU A 308 8.03 15.63 -1.50
CA LEU A 308 8.89 14.88 -2.43
C LEU A 308 8.98 15.51 -3.81
N LYS A 309 8.28 16.62 -4.08
CA LYS A 309 8.14 17.27 -5.41
C LYS A 309 7.56 16.31 -6.48
N GLU A 310 6.84 15.29 -6.05
CA GLU A 310 6.04 14.47 -6.96
C GLU A 310 4.82 15.28 -7.41
N LYS A 311 4.54 15.28 -8.71
CA LYS A 311 3.25 15.77 -9.20
C LYS A 311 2.16 14.89 -8.58
N PRO A 312 1.05 15.47 -8.08
CA PRO A 312 -0.08 14.67 -7.65
C PRO A 312 -0.47 13.74 -8.81
N VAL A 313 -0.79 12.50 -8.48
CA VAL A 313 -1.36 11.58 -9.46
C VAL A 313 -2.75 12.12 -9.78
N ASP A 314 -2.82 12.96 -10.82
CA ASP A 314 -4.08 13.37 -11.44
C ASP A 314 -4.74 12.14 -12.03
N GLY A 315 -5.70 11.63 -11.33
CA GLY A 315 -6.40 10.45 -11.78
C GLY A 315 -7.66 10.20 -11.01
N ASP A 316 -8.50 11.25 -10.86
CA ASP A 316 -9.88 10.96 -10.51
C ASP A 316 -10.77 12.18 -10.76
N GLY A 317 -11.53 12.08 -11.83
CA GLY A 317 -12.70 12.88 -12.20
C GLY A 317 -12.68 14.34 -11.78
N GLY A 318 -12.64 15.25 -12.73
CA GLY A 318 -12.77 16.69 -12.48
C GLY A 318 -13.96 17.00 -11.56
N THR A 319 -13.85 18.07 -10.81
CA THR A 319 -15.02 18.65 -10.11
C THR A 319 -16.03 19.09 -11.16
N LEU A 320 -17.28 18.63 -11.04
CA LEU A 320 -18.38 19.18 -11.84
C LEU A 320 -18.73 20.56 -11.28
N PRO A 321 -19.05 21.55 -12.15
CA PRO A 321 -19.59 22.82 -11.70
C PRO A 321 -20.94 22.61 -10.98
N ASP A 322 -21.29 23.54 -10.09
CA ASP A 322 -22.52 23.51 -9.27
C ASP A 322 -23.79 23.55 -10.14
#